data_24f496029602f8361115c7efeccf668a
#
_entry.id   24f496029602f8361115c7efeccf668a
#
_cell.length_a   1.000
_cell.length_b   1.000
_cell.length_c   1.000
_cell.angle_alpha   90.00
_cell.angle_beta   90.00
_cell.angle_gamma   90.00
#
_symmetry.space_group_name_H-M   'P 1'
#
loop_
_entity.id
_entity.type
_entity.pdbx_description
1 polymer ?
#
loop_
_entity_poly.entity_id
_entity_poly.type
_entity_poly.pdbx_seq_one_letter_code
_entity_poly.pdbx_strand_id
1 'polypeptide(L)'
;NKKIKIDFLWHGSHALFVNKNEEFFLECILDLCKRGIVSKIGFLKESMYEFYKNKGYNSYFLKNTVTSISYKKDSKLEENNKNENIKIGLYSSGDRWEKNVYNQLSACAMVKDSVVDIIPNTKLAISFCELMNINQTNKCLTSYVSKEKLFSKMKENDVNLYVTFSECAPMVPLESFALGVPCIIGDNTHYFKGTKLEEYLVVKSEDNIDEIYEKINLVIKNKKEIMELYNQWKNKYDEESKNSVISFLNS
;
A
#
# COMPACT_ATOMS: atom_id res chain seq x y z
N ASN A 1 8.68 41.53 13.43
CA ASN A 1 8.76 40.08 13.74
C ASN A 1 7.73 39.34 12.90
N LYS A 2 8.18 38.66 11.83
CA LYS A 2 7.32 37.70 11.13
C LYS A 2 7.01 36.55 12.07
N LYS A 3 5.74 36.36 12.44
CA LYS A 3 5.32 35.15 13.14
C LYS A 3 5.55 33.95 12.20
N ILE A 4 6.39 33.01 12.58
CA ILE A 4 6.58 31.75 11.85
C ILE A 4 5.32 30.92 12.08
N LYS A 5 4.63 30.54 11.01
CA LYS A 5 3.57 29.53 11.03
C LYS A 5 4.22 28.15 10.91
N ILE A 6 3.83 27.21 11.77
CA ILE A 6 4.27 25.83 11.69
C ILE A 6 3.04 24.99 11.34
N ASP A 7 3.11 24.31 10.20
CA ASP A 7 2.12 23.34 9.76
C ASP A 7 2.73 21.94 9.89
N PHE A 8 1.97 20.97 10.34
CA PHE A 8 2.47 19.62 10.60
C PHE A 8 1.75 18.60 9.75
N LEU A 9 2.48 17.59 9.25
CA LEU A 9 1.92 16.47 8.51
C LEU A 9 2.19 15.15 9.25
N TRP A 10 1.10 14.47 9.62
CA TRP A 10 1.16 13.16 10.27
C TRP A 10 1.03 12.02 9.28
N HIS A 11 2.00 11.10 9.28
CA HIS A 11 2.08 9.96 8.38
C HIS A 11 1.67 8.62 9.02
N GLY A 12 1.27 8.60 10.28
CA GLY A 12 0.91 7.39 11.01
C GLY A 12 -0.58 7.04 10.97
N SER A 13 -0.90 5.86 11.47
CA SER A 13 -2.25 5.45 11.85
C SER A 13 -2.30 5.15 13.35
N HIS A 14 -3.49 5.08 13.96
CA HIS A 14 -3.62 4.72 15.37
C HIS A 14 -3.07 3.32 15.70
N ALA A 15 -3.00 2.40 14.71
CA ALA A 15 -2.39 1.10 14.93
C ALA A 15 -0.89 1.16 15.28
N LEU A 16 -0.20 2.26 14.94
CA LEU A 16 1.19 2.48 15.34
C LEU A 16 1.33 2.78 16.83
N PHE A 17 0.25 3.02 17.56
CA PHE A 17 0.26 3.27 19.01
C PHE A 17 0.64 2.05 19.87
N VAL A 18 0.74 0.87 19.28
CA VAL A 18 1.47 -0.26 19.88
C VAL A 18 2.93 0.12 20.17
N ASN A 19 3.46 1.09 19.45
CA ASN A 19 4.72 1.76 19.76
C ASN A 19 4.43 3.02 20.57
N LYS A 20 4.75 3.00 21.87
CA LYS A 20 4.54 4.11 22.81
C LYS A 20 5.14 5.44 22.36
N ASN A 21 6.21 5.42 21.56
CA ASN A 21 6.81 6.64 21.03
C ASN A 21 5.88 7.35 20.04
N GLU A 22 5.16 6.61 19.19
CA GLU A 22 4.24 7.19 18.21
C GLU A 22 3.04 7.87 18.88
N GLU A 23 2.49 7.26 19.94
CA GLU A 23 1.46 7.86 20.77
C GLU A 23 1.93 9.18 21.35
N PHE A 24 3.07 9.15 22.07
CA PHE A 24 3.66 10.32 22.69
C PHE A 24 3.93 11.46 21.70
N PHE A 25 4.49 11.16 20.53
CA PHE A 25 4.73 12.19 19.51
C PHE A 25 3.45 12.85 19.03
N LEU A 26 2.39 12.07 18.77
CA LEU A 26 1.13 12.67 18.35
C LEU A 26 0.51 13.53 19.46
N GLU A 27 0.56 13.09 20.71
CA GLU A 27 0.10 13.89 21.86
C GLU A 27 0.83 15.22 21.96
N CYS A 28 2.16 15.22 21.80
CA CYS A 28 2.95 16.44 21.78
C CYS A 28 2.52 17.39 20.67
N ILE A 29 2.29 16.90 19.44
CA ILE A 29 1.85 17.72 18.32
C ILE A 29 0.44 18.29 18.56
N LEU A 30 -0.46 17.50 19.12
CA LEU A 30 -1.82 17.95 19.44
C LEU A 30 -1.82 19.02 20.54
N ASP A 31 -0.93 18.93 21.56
CA ASP A 31 -0.72 19.97 22.55
C ASP A 31 -0.20 21.28 21.90
N LEU A 32 0.77 21.17 21.01
CA LEU A 32 1.27 22.33 20.25
C LEU A 32 0.17 22.98 19.38
N CYS A 33 -0.75 22.20 18.83
CA CYS A 33 -1.93 22.73 18.13
C CYS A 33 -2.84 23.52 19.09
N LYS A 34 -3.15 22.96 20.29
CA LYS A 34 -3.98 23.64 21.30
C LYS A 34 -3.36 24.95 21.77
N ARG A 35 -2.06 25.00 21.87
CA ARG A 35 -1.29 26.20 22.26
C ARG A 35 -1.12 27.20 21.11
N GLY A 36 -1.61 26.91 19.91
CA GLY A 36 -1.49 27.77 18.74
C GLY A 36 -0.07 27.91 18.17
N ILE A 37 0.85 27.01 18.54
CA ILE A 37 2.22 26.94 18.01
C ILE A 37 2.21 26.24 16.66
N VAL A 38 1.52 25.11 16.56
CA VAL A 38 1.18 24.46 15.28
C VAL A 38 -0.17 25.01 14.82
N SER A 39 -0.20 25.61 13.64
CA SER A 39 -1.41 26.28 13.12
C SER A 39 -2.43 25.32 12.54
N LYS A 40 -1.97 24.21 11.98
CA LYS A 40 -2.82 23.16 11.40
C LYS A 40 -2.06 21.84 11.30
N ILE A 41 -2.83 20.75 11.22
CA ILE A 41 -2.29 19.39 11.09
C ILE A 41 -2.92 18.68 9.89
N GLY A 42 -2.08 18.14 9.00
CA GLY A 42 -2.48 17.29 7.90
C GLY A 42 -2.38 15.81 8.28
N PHE A 43 -3.33 15.01 7.80
CA PHE A 43 -3.32 13.55 7.95
C PHE A 43 -3.41 12.88 6.59
N LEU A 44 -2.64 11.81 6.39
CA LEU A 44 -2.73 10.96 5.21
C LEU A 44 -3.78 9.84 5.38
N LYS A 45 -4.27 9.61 6.59
CA LYS A 45 -5.37 8.67 6.86
C LYS A 45 -6.67 9.44 7.06
N GLU A 46 -7.66 9.16 6.19
CA GLU A 46 -8.95 9.86 6.17
C GLU A 46 -9.67 9.77 7.53
N SER A 47 -9.75 8.58 8.12
CA SER A 47 -10.41 8.39 9.42
C SER A 47 -9.74 9.15 10.57
N MET A 48 -8.42 9.36 10.53
CA MET A 48 -7.73 10.20 11.51
C MET A 48 -8.07 11.67 11.29
N TYR A 49 -8.05 12.13 10.05
CA TYR A 49 -8.48 13.49 9.73
C TYR A 49 -9.88 13.77 10.27
N GLU A 50 -10.86 12.92 9.98
CA GLU A 50 -12.24 13.08 10.45
C GLU A 50 -12.31 13.07 11.97
N PHE A 51 -11.61 12.13 12.63
CA PHE A 51 -11.60 12.03 14.08
C PHE A 51 -11.07 13.33 14.73
N TYR A 52 -9.92 13.85 14.29
CA TYR A 52 -9.33 15.04 14.89
C TYR A 52 -10.07 16.33 14.49
N LYS A 53 -10.66 16.41 13.31
CA LYS A 53 -11.57 17.47 12.92
C LYS A 53 -12.78 17.54 13.86
N ASN A 54 -13.41 16.39 14.15
CA ASN A 54 -14.53 16.31 15.08
C ASN A 54 -14.13 16.64 16.54
N LYS A 55 -12.85 16.52 16.89
CA LYS A 55 -12.30 16.97 18.17
C LYS A 55 -11.94 18.47 18.20
N GLY A 56 -12.22 19.21 17.13
CA GLY A 56 -12.00 20.65 17.05
C GLY A 56 -10.59 21.08 16.62
N TYR A 57 -9.76 20.16 16.14
CA TYR A 57 -8.45 20.53 15.59
C TYR A 57 -8.58 21.09 14.17
N ASN A 58 -7.75 22.08 13.83
CA ASN A 58 -7.62 22.60 12.47
C ASN A 58 -6.87 21.56 11.62
N SER A 59 -7.61 20.58 11.13
CA SER A 59 -7.06 19.38 10.46
C SER A 59 -7.48 19.31 8.99
N TYR A 60 -6.62 18.68 8.20
CA TYR A 60 -6.76 18.53 6.75
C TYR A 60 -6.47 17.09 6.33
N PHE A 61 -7.23 16.59 5.36
CA PHE A 61 -6.92 15.32 4.71
C PHE A 61 -6.05 15.58 3.49
N LEU A 62 -4.87 14.95 3.45
CA LEU A 62 -3.97 15.02 2.31
C LEU A 62 -3.86 13.65 1.63
N LYS A 63 -3.85 13.68 0.30
CA LYS A 63 -3.67 12.49 -0.53
C LYS A 63 -2.24 12.47 -1.08
N ASN A 64 -1.49 11.41 -0.80
CA ASN A 64 -0.20 11.20 -1.45
C ASN A 64 -0.37 10.57 -2.83
N THR A 65 0.60 10.75 -3.70
CA THR A 65 0.61 10.10 -5.01
C THR A 65 2.01 9.72 -5.42
N VAL A 66 2.12 8.82 -6.39
CA VAL A 66 3.36 8.51 -7.08
C VAL A 66 3.37 9.30 -8.38
N THR A 67 4.31 10.23 -8.50
CA THR A 67 4.68 10.84 -9.78
C THR A 67 5.39 9.78 -10.62
N SER A 68 5.38 9.94 -11.94
CA SER A 68 5.92 8.96 -12.89
C SER A 68 7.23 8.32 -12.40
N ILE A 69 7.22 6.99 -12.28
CA ILE A 69 8.45 6.24 -12.03
C ILE A 69 9.24 6.26 -13.34
N SER A 70 10.34 7.02 -13.37
CA SER A 70 11.27 7.00 -14.48
C SER A 70 12.09 5.70 -14.45
N TYR A 71 11.43 4.59 -14.78
CA TYR A 71 12.10 3.32 -15.01
C TYR A 71 12.43 3.25 -16.49
N LYS A 72 13.71 3.13 -16.86
CA LYS A 72 14.12 2.84 -18.24
C LYS A 72 13.48 1.52 -18.64
N LYS A 73 12.56 1.57 -19.58
CA LYS A 73 11.94 0.40 -20.16
C LYS A 73 13.03 -0.36 -20.89
N ASP A 74 13.59 -1.39 -20.27
CA ASP A 74 14.39 -2.35 -21.02
C ASP A 74 13.49 -2.96 -22.07
N SER A 75 13.79 -2.68 -23.34
CA SER A 75 13.00 -2.99 -24.52
C SER A 75 12.99 -4.48 -24.91
N LYS A 76 13.18 -5.38 -23.91
CA LYS A 76 13.18 -6.84 -24.11
C LYS A 76 12.26 -7.52 -23.11
N LEU A 77 10.98 -7.20 -23.15
CA LEU A 77 9.96 -8.15 -22.67
C LEU A 77 9.37 -8.80 -23.93
N GLU A 78 10.02 -9.86 -24.36
CA GLU A 78 9.47 -10.82 -25.31
C GLU A 78 8.15 -11.37 -24.76
N GLU A 79 7.19 -11.53 -25.64
CA GLU A 79 6.00 -12.36 -25.41
C GLU A 79 6.47 -13.78 -25.11
N ASN A 80 6.70 -14.11 -23.85
CA ASN A 80 7.16 -15.43 -23.43
C ASN A 80 5.99 -16.33 -23.09
N ASN A 81 5.92 -17.38 -23.84
CA ASN A 81 5.45 -18.75 -23.61
C ASN A 81 4.37 -19.00 -22.52
N LYS A 82 3.26 -19.55 -23.02
CA LYS A 82 2.03 -19.99 -22.33
C LYS A 82 2.18 -21.09 -21.25
N ASN A 83 3.35 -21.26 -20.61
CA ASN A 83 3.57 -22.26 -19.55
C ASN A 83 4.34 -21.70 -18.36
N GLU A 84 4.26 -20.39 -18.10
CA GLU A 84 4.91 -19.83 -16.91
C GLU A 84 3.93 -19.81 -15.73
N ASN A 85 4.44 -20.20 -14.56
CA ASN A 85 3.74 -20.12 -13.28
C ASN A 85 3.25 -18.69 -13.03
N ILE A 86 2.08 -18.54 -12.40
CA ILE A 86 1.54 -17.26 -11.95
C ILE A 86 2.50 -16.64 -10.93
N LYS A 87 3.01 -15.45 -11.19
CA LYS A 87 3.95 -14.74 -10.33
C LYS A 87 3.20 -13.78 -9.41
N ILE A 88 3.32 -13.99 -8.11
CA ILE A 88 2.66 -13.18 -7.09
C ILE A 88 3.72 -12.49 -6.24
N GLY A 89 3.67 -11.16 -6.12
CA GLY A 89 4.59 -10.40 -5.27
C GLY A 89 3.97 -10.07 -3.92
N LEU A 90 4.72 -10.24 -2.84
CA LEU A 90 4.36 -9.83 -1.50
C LEU A 90 5.48 -8.96 -0.91
N TYR A 91 5.21 -7.65 -0.84
CA TYR A 91 6.20 -6.66 -0.43
C TYR A 91 5.71 -5.88 0.78
N SER A 92 6.36 -6.07 1.90
CA SER A 92 5.97 -5.49 3.18
C SER A 92 7.17 -4.88 3.93
N SER A 93 6.94 -4.30 5.08
CA SER A 93 8.00 -3.83 5.96
C SER A 93 8.34 -4.84 7.07
N GLY A 94 8.36 -6.13 6.75
CA GLY A 94 8.69 -7.23 7.69
C GLY A 94 7.46 -7.97 8.20
N ASP A 95 7.67 -8.81 9.24
CA ASP A 95 6.65 -9.69 9.82
C ASP A 95 5.79 -9.01 10.89
N ARG A 96 5.67 -7.69 10.87
CA ARG A 96 4.78 -7.00 11.80
C ARG A 96 3.33 -7.44 11.55
N TRP A 97 2.58 -7.65 12.64
CA TRP A 97 1.22 -8.22 12.59
C TRP A 97 0.28 -7.46 11.65
N GLU A 98 0.40 -6.12 11.61
CA GLU A 98 -0.45 -5.28 10.76
C GLU A 98 -0.17 -5.45 9.25
N LYS A 99 0.92 -6.12 8.88
CA LYS A 99 1.25 -6.43 7.47
C LYS A 99 0.54 -7.68 6.96
N ASN A 100 -0.07 -8.46 7.86
CA ASN A 100 -0.93 -9.58 7.48
C ASN A 100 -0.28 -10.59 6.52
N VAL A 101 1.02 -10.84 6.70
CA VAL A 101 1.84 -11.62 5.75
C VAL A 101 1.30 -13.04 5.58
N TYR A 102 0.92 -13.69 6.67
CA TYR A 102 0.60 -15.12 6.67
C TYR A 102 -0.76 -15.45 6.06
N ASN A 103 -1.79 -14.62 6.21
CA ASN A 103 -3.06 -14.79 5.51
C ASN A 103 -2.89 -14.61 4.00
N GLN A 104 -2.07 -13.64 3.58
CA GLN A 104 -1.74 -13.45 2.17
C GLN A 104 -0.98 -14.65 1.60
N LEU A 105 0.00 -15.20 2.33
CA LEU A 105 0.72 -16.41 1.92
C LEU A 105 -0.20 -17.63 1.87
N SER A 106 -1.12 -17.76 2.83
CA SER A 106 -2.12 -18.86 2.82
C SER A 106 -3.00 -18.79 1.57
N ALA A 107 -3.44 -17.60 1.17
CA ALA A 107 -4.18 -17.42 -0.07
C ALA A 107 -3.33 -17.77 -1.31
N CYS A 108 -2.04 -17.41 -1.31
CA CYS A 108 -1.12 -17.81 -2.39
C CYS A 108 -0.98 -19.35 -2.50
N ALA A 109 -1.00 -20.08 -1.37
CA ALA A 109 -0.94 -21.54 -1.37
C ALA A 109 -2.12 -22.20 -2.10
N MET A 110 -3.26 -21.51 -2.19
CA MET A 110 -4.45 -21.99 -2.92
C MET A 110 -4.37 -21.73 -4.42
N VAL A 111 -3.46 -20.85 -4.88
CA VAL A 111 -3.31 -20.55 -6.31
C VAL A 111 -2.46 -21.61 -7.00
N LYS A 112 -3.12 -22.40 -7.85
CA LYS A 112 -2.46 -23.47 -8.59
C LYS A 112 -1.39 -22.90 -9.53
N ASP A 113 -0.28 -23.63 -9.64
CA ASP A 113 0.85 -23.29 -10.52
C ASP A 113 1.37 -21.85 -10.31
N SER A 114 1.47 -21.44 -9.03
CA SER A 114 1.97 -20.12 -8.66
C SER A 114 3.39 -20.17 -8.08
N VAL A 115 4.06 -19.02 -8.15
CA VAL A 115 5.34 -18.77 -7.48
C VAL A 115 5.30 -17.40 -6.81
N VAL A 116 5.77 -17.30 -5.56
CA VAL A 116 5.68 -16.09 -4.75
C VAL A 116 7.07 -15.45 -4.59
N ASP A 117 7.16 -14.14 -4.84
CA ASP A 117 8.32 -13.31 -4.54
C ASP A 117 8.06 -12.47 -3.27
N ILE A 118 8.88 -12.65 -2.25
CA ILE A 118 8.68 -12.05 -0.92
C ILE A 118 9.87 -11.16 -0.57
N ILE A 119 9.60 -9.90 -0.20
CA ILE A 119 10.64 -8.97 0.30
C ILE A 119 10.04 -8.14 1.47
N PRO A 120 10.67 -8.18 2.64
CA PRO A 120 11.77 -9.06 3.05
C PRO A 120 11.32 -10.51 3.22
N ASN A 121 12.18 -11.46 2.88
CA ASN A 121 11.91 -12.89 3.10
C ASN A 121 12.56 -13.31 4.43
N THR A 122 11.77 -13.39 5.48
CA THR A 122 12.22 -13.68 6.84
C THR A 122 12.31 -15.19 7.09
N LYS A 123 12.98 -15.59 8.17
CA LYS A 123 13.02 -17.01 8.58
C LYS A 123 11.63 -17.59 8.74
N LEU A 124 10.73 -16.83 9.35
CA LEU A 124 9.36 -17.27 9.62
C LEU A 124 8.56 -17.39 8.31
N ALA A 125 8.70 -16.44 7.38
CA ALA A 125 8.06 -16.53 6.07
C ALA A 125 8.56 -17.73 5.27
N ILE A 126 9.86 -18.01 5.29
CA ILE A 126 10.45 -19.19 4.63
C ILE A 126 9.86 -20.48 5.21
N SER A 127 9.90 -20.65 6.54
CA SER A 127 9.35 -21.85 7.22
C SER A 127 7.85 -22.00 6.95
N PHE A 128 7.10 -20.91 6.91
CA PHE A 128 5.68 -20.95 6.59
C PHE A 128 5.43 -21.40 5.15
N CYS A 129 6.19 -20.88 4.20
CA CYS A 129 6.09 -21.31 2.80
C CYS A 129 6.45 -22.80 2.62
N GLU A 130 7.44 -23.30 3.34
CA GLU A 130 7.79 -24.74 3.35
C GLU A 130 6.63 -25.57 3.91
N LEU A 131 6.05 -25.17 5.04
CA LEU A 131 4.90 -25.82 5.65
C LEU A 131 3.69 -25.90 4.70
N MET A 132 3.42 -24.80 3.98
CA MET A 132 2.27 -24.67 3.10
C MET A 132 2.55 -25.12 1.66
N ASN A 133 3.74 -25.64 1.37
CA ASN A 133 4.21 -26.05 0.03
C ASN A 133 4.12 -24.92 -1.01
N ILE A 134 4.40 -23.67 -0.61
CA ILE A 134 4.41 -22.51 -1.49
C ILE A 134 5.74 -22.44 -2.24
N ASN A 135 5.69 -22.39 -3.57
CA ASN A 135 6.88 -22.16 -4.38
C ASN A 135 7.31 -20.69 -4.24
N GLN A 136 8.60 -20.48 -3.97
CA GLN A 136 9.19 -19.15 -3.86
C GLN A 136 10.19 -18.90 -4.97
N THR A 137 10.28 -17.66 -5.48
CA THR A 137 11.33 -17.24 -6.43
C THR A 137 12.72 -17.26 -5.78
N ASN A 138 12.78 -16.98 -4.46
CA ASN A 138 13.99 -16.99 -3.67
C ASN A 138 13.72 -17.57 -2.28
N LYS A 139 14.38 -18.66 -1.95
CA LYS A 139 14.29 -19.34 -0.63
C LYS A 139 15.34 -18.82 0.38
N CYS A 140 16.14 -17.84 0.00
CA CYS A 140 17.14 -17.26 0.90
C CYS A 140 16.56 -16.11 1.73
N LEU A 141 17.11 -15.93 2.93
CA LEU A 141 16.82 -14.75 3.73
C LEU A 141 17.15 -13.49 2.93
N THR A 142 16.18 -12.58 2.84
CA THR A 142 16.38 -11.27 2.26
C THR A 142 15.97 -10.20 3.26
N SER A 143 16.82 -9.19 3.40
CA SER A 143 16.50 -7.95 4.10
C SER A 143 15.86 -6.96 3.13
N TYR A 144 15.78 -5.71 3.54
CA TYR A 144 15.41 -4.62 2.65
C TYR A 144 16.39 -4.50 1.48
N VAL A 145 15.84 -4.23 0.31
CA VAL A 145 16.59 -4.03 -0.93
C VAL A 145 16.49 -2.57 -1.37
N SER A 146 17.33 -2.14 -2.30
CA SER A 146 17.19 -0.81 -2.90
C SER A 146 15.85 -0.67 -3.63
N LYS A 147 15.39 0.56 -3.79
CA LYS A 147 14.11 0.85 -4.46
C LYS A 147 14.09 0.36 -5.90
N GLU A 148 15.22 0.50 -6.60
CA GLU A 148 15.39 0.03 -7.98
C GLU A 148 15.23 -1.50 -8.07
N LYS A 149 15.85 -2.23 -7.14
CA LYS A 149 15.73 -3.70 -7.08
C LYS A 149 14.33 -4.14 -6.72
N LEU A 150 13.67 -3.43 -5.79
CA LEU A 150 12.27 -3.68 -5.45
C LEU A 150 11.36 -3.50 -6.66
N PHE A 151 11.53 -2.40 -7.39
CA PHE A 151 10.74 -2.11 -8.58
C PHE A 151 10.97 -3.11 -9.71
N SER A 152 12.22 -3.56 -9.91
CA SER A 152 12.52 -4.63 -10.85
C SER A 152 11.73 -5.90 -10.51
N LYS A 153 11.69 -6.28 -9.23
CA LYS A 153 10.96 -7.44 -8.75
C LYS A 153 9.43 -7.30 -8.88
N MET A 154 8.90 -6.17 -8.42
CA MET A 154 7.46 -5.89 -8.51
C MET A 154 6.94 -5.98 -9.95
N LYS A 155 7.73 -5.53 -10.92
CA LYS A 155 7.36 -5.52 -12.34
C LYS A 155 7.29 -6.92 -12.98
N GLU A 156 8.01 -7.89 -12.43
CA GLU A 156 8.05 -9.27 -12.94
C GLU A 156 6.77 -10.07 -12.60
N ASN A 157 5.89 -9.54 -11.74
CA ASN A 157 4.74 -10.26 -11.23
C ASN A 157 3.47 -10.04 -12.09
N ASP A 158 2.56 -10.97 -11.97
CA ASP A 158 1.21 -10.85 -12.55
C ASP A 158 0.31 -10.00 -11.67
N VAL A 159 0.47 -10.14 -10.35
CA VAL A 159 -0.24 -9.40 -9.31
C VAL A 159 0.66 -9.20 -8.10
N ASN A 160 0.53 -8.05 -7.42
CA ASN A 160 1.16 -7.80 -6.14
C ASN A 160 0.10 -7.75 -5.03
N LEU A 161 0.46 -8.20 -3.83
CA LEU A 161 -0.41 -8.20 -2.66
C LEU A 161 0.08 -7.18 -1.63
N TYR A 162 -0.86 -6.42 -1.09
CA TYR A 162 -0.66 -5.50 0.01
C TYR A 162 -1.90 -5.45 0.91
N VAL A 163 -2.43 -6.63 1.27
CA VAL A 163 -3.64 -6.78 2.09
C VAL A 163 -3.23 -6.70 3.56
N THR A 164 -3.08 -5.50 4.05
CA THR A 164 -2.63 -5.19 5.42
C THR A 164 -3.82 -4.90 6.32
N PHE A 165 -3.72 -5.14 7.64
CA PHE A 165 -4.77 -4.79 8.60
C PHE A 165 -4.83 -3.29 8.91
N SER A 166 -3.73 -2.57 8.75
CA SER A 166 -3.71 -1.13 8.99
C SER A 166 -2.64 -0.43 8.15
N GLU A 167 -3.08 0.59 7.46
CA GLU A 167 -2.23 1.52 6.71
C GLU A 167 -2.72 2.95 6.85
N CYS A 168 -1.88 3.87 6.46
CA CYS A 168 -2.22 5.28 6.31
C CYS A 168 -2.57 5.58 4.84
N ALA A 169 -1.54 5.72 4.03
CA ALA A 169 -1.64 5.88 2.59
C ALA A 169 -0.43 5.18 1.94
N PRO A 170 -0.49 3.85 1.77
CA PRO A 170 0.65 3.05 1.35
C PRO A 170 1.09 3.39 -0.07
N MET A 171 2.41 3.48 -0.28
CA MET A 171 2.97 3.77 -1.60
C MET A 171 3.04 2.51 -2.48
N VAL A 172 3.23 1.34 -1.89
CA VAL A 172 3.40 0.07 -2.59
C VAL A 172 2.31 -0.21 -3.64
N PRO A 173 1.01 -0.03 -3.37
CA PRO A 173 -0.02 -0.22 -4.38
C PRO A 173 0.12 0.74 -5.57
N LEU A 174 0.37 2.01 -5.30
CA LEU A 174 0.52 3.03 -6.35
C LEU A 174 1.79 2.79 -7.18
N GLU A 175 2.89 2.39 -6.53
CA GLU A 175 4.14 2.03 -7.19
C GLU A 175 3.96 0.78 -8.07
N SER A 176 3.24 -0.23 -7.59
CA SER A 176 2.91 -1.44 -8.35
C SER A 176 2.17 -1.11 -9.65
N PHE A 177 1.11 -0.32 -9.56
CA PHE A 177 0.36 0.10 -10.74
C PHE A 177 1.18 0.95 -11.71
N ALA A 178 2.04 1.84 -11.18
CA ALA A 178 2.95 2.64 -12.02
C ALA A 178 3.98 1.77 -12.78
N LEU A 179 4.25 0.56 -12.29
CA LEU A 179 5.07 -0.45 -12.95
C LEU A 179 4.27 -1.38 -13.90
N GLY A 180 2.95 -1.18 -14.02
CA GLY A 180 2.09 -1.97 -14.90
C GLY A 180 1.55 -3.26 -14.25
N VAL A 181 1.63 -3.40 -12.94
CA VAL A 181 1.17 -4.58 -12.19
C VAL A 181 0.05 -4.20 -11.23
N PRO A 182 -1.14 -4.83 -11.31
CA PRO A 182 -2.20 -4.61 -10.34
C PRO A 182 -1.76 -4.99 -8.92
N CYS A 183 -2.30 -4.28 -7.92
CA CYS A 183 -2.04 -4.57 -6.52
C CYS A 183 -3.35 -4.70 -5.74
N ILE A 184 -3.54 -5.84 -5.08
CA ILE A 184 -4.68 -6.11 -4.19
C ILE A 184 -4.37 -5.51 -2.82
N ILE A 185 -5.34 -4.82 -2.22
CA ILE A 185 -5.19 -4.09 -0.96
C ILE A 185 -6.30 -4.44 0.04
N GLY A 186 -6.09 -4.15 1.32
CA GLY A 186 -7.15 -4.19 2.35
C GLY A 186 -8.04 -2.95 2.33
N ASP A 187 -9.22 -3.03 2.93
CA ASP A 187 -10.20 -1.92 3.04
C ASP A 187 -9.85 -0.92 4.16
N ASN A 188 -8.58 -0.67 4.35
CA ASN A 188 -8.10 0.23 5.40
C ASN A 188 -7.49 1.54 4.88
N THR A 189 -7.61 1.80 3.57
CA THR A 189 -7.18 3.02 2.90
C THR A 189 -8.33 3.69 2.18
N HIS A 190 -8.13 4.91 1.69
CA HIS A 190 -9.11 5.61 0.86
C HIS A 190 -9.00 5.28 -0.63
N TYR A 191 -8.06 4.40 -1.02
CA TYR A 191 -7.86 4.04 -2.43
C TYR A 191 -9.04 3.25 -2.98
N PHE A 192 -9.43 3.61 -4.21
CA PHE A 192 -10.44 2.93 -5.04
C PHE A 192 -11.88 2.98 -4.50
N LYS A 193 -12.15 3.54 -3.31
CA LYS A 193 -13.49 3.61 -2.72
C LYS A 193 -14.51 4.24 -3.69
N GLY A 194 -15.66 3.59 -3.83
CA GLY A 194 -16.77 4.03 -4.69
C GLY A 194 -16.48 3.90 -6.19
N THR A 195 -15.47 3.15 -6.59
CA THR A 195 -15.14 2.89 -8.00
C THR A 195 -15.23 1.40 -8.33
N LYS A 196 -15.31 1.05 -9.63
CA LYS A 196 -15.27 -0.34 -10.07
C LYS A 196 -13.96 -1.07 -9.67
N LEU A 197 -12.87 -0.34 -9.47
CA LEU A 197 -11.62 -0.91 -8.98
C LEU A 197 -11.75 -1.48 -7.57
N GLU A 198 -12.64 -0.96 -6.73
CA GLU A 198 -12.89 -1.48 -5.39
C GLU A 198 -13.35 -2.95 -5.44
N GLU A 199 -14.21 -3.29 -6.39
CA GLU A 199 -14.71 -4.66 -6.57
C GLU A 199 -13.59 -5.63 -6.97
N TYR A 200 -12.61 -5.19 -7.74
CA TYR A 200 -11.49 -6.01 -8.19
C TYR A 200 -10.38 -6.13 -7.16
N LEU A 201 -10.06 -5.04 -6.44
CA LEU A 201 -8.78 -4.88 -5.77
C LEU A 201 -8.87 -4.82 -4.25
N VAL A 202 -10.03 -4.50 -3.68
CA VAL A 202 -10.15 -4.28 -2.24
C VAL A 202 -10.72 -5.53 -1.58
N VAL A 203 -9.96 -6.07 -0.63
CA VAL A 203 -10.37 -7.16 0.27
C VAL A 203 -11.09 -6.51 1.46
N LYS A 204 -12.34 -6.89 1.71
CA LYS A 204 -13.17 -6.30 2.77
C LYS A 204 -12.89 -6.88 4.14
N SER A 205 -12.49 -8.14 4.19
CA SER A 205 -12.09 -8.83 5.41
C SER A 205 -10.64 -9.32 5.22
N GLU A 206 -9.69 -8.54 5.71
CA GLU A 206 -8.26 -8.75 5.42
C GLU A 206 -7.71 -10.07 5.97
N ASP A 207 -8.37 -10.70 6.93
CA ASP A 207 -8.06 -12.01 7.49
C ASP A 207 -8.76 -13.17 6.75
N ASN A 208 -9.67 -12.88 5.82
CA ASN A 208 -10.38 -13.87 5.02
C ASN A 208 -9.50 -14.35 3.85
N ILE A 209 -8.90 -15.52 4.03
CA ILE A 209 -8.00 -16.14 3.06
C ILE A 209 -8.73 -16.43 1.73
N ASP A 210 -9.98 -16.88 1.79
CA ASP A 210 -10.78 -17.19 0.60
C ASP A 210 -11.04 -15.92 -0.22
N GLU A 211 -11.37 -14.79 0.43
CA GLU A 211 -11.58 -13.53 -0.26
C GLU A 211 -10.29 -13.04 -0.95
N ILE A 212 -9.13 -13.15 -0.27
CA ILE A 212 -7.84 -12.80 -0.88
C ILE A 212 -7.57 -13.69 -2.11
N TYR A 213 -7.80 -14.99 -2.00
CA TYR A 213 -7.64 -15.95 -3.10
C TYR A 213 -8.56 -15.63 -4.29
N GLU A 214 -9.83 -15.35 -4.03
CA GLU A 214 -10.79 -14.95 -5.06
C GLU A 214 -10.35 -13.67 -5.78
N LYS A 215 -9.86 -12.66 -5.05
CA LYS A 215 -9.34 -11.43 -5.64
C LYS A 215 -8.11 -11.69 -6.51
N ILE A 216 -7.19 -12.57 -6.10
CA ILE A 216 -6.03 -12.94 -6.94
C ILE A 216 -6.51 -13.49 -8.29
N ASN A 217 -7.42 -14.45 -8.29
CA ASN A 217 -7.95 -15.03 -9.52
C ASN A 217 -8.70 -14.00 -10.39
N LEU A 218 -9.49 -13.14 -9.75
CA LEU A 218 -10.24 -12.09 -10.42
C LEU A 218 -9.31 -11.10 -11.12
N VAL A 219 -8.23 -10.69 -10.45
CA VAL A 219 -7.22 -9.76 -10.98
C VAL A 219 -6.46 -10.37 -12.15
N ILE A 220 -6.02 -11.62 -12.04
CA ILE A 220 -5.31 -12.32 -13.12
C ILE A 220 -6.19 -12.38 -14.38
N LYS A 221 -7.47 -12.72 -14.21
CA LYS A 221 -8.43 -12.84 -15.32
C LYS A 221 -8.72 -11.51 -16.00
N ASN A 222 -8.74 -10.40 -15.24
CA ASN A 222 -9.21 -9.09 -15.71
C ASN A 222 -8.10 -8.02 -15.75
N LYS A 223 -6.82 -8.42 -15.74
CA LYS A 223 -5.65 -7.51 -15.65
C LYS A 223 -5.73 -6.31 -16.59
N LYS A 224 -6.09 -6.54 -17.86
CA LYS A 224 -6.17 -5.46 -18.86
C LYS A 224 -7.22 -4.41 -18.49
N GLU A 225 -8.44 -4.84 -18.17
CA GLU A 225 -9.53 -3.95 -17.77
C GLU A 225 -9.17 -3.16 -16.50
N ILE A 226 -8.58 -3.84 -15.51
CA ILE A 226 -8.14 -3.22 -14.26
C ILE A 226 -7.11 -2.11 -14.53
N MET A 227 -6.15 -2.34 -15.41
CA MET A 227 -5.14 -1.34 -15.76
C MET A 227 -5.75 -0.14 -16.50
N GLU A 228 -6.73 -0.35 -17.38
CA GLU A 228 -7.47 0.73 -18.06
C GLU A 228 -8.27 1.57 -17.03
N LEU A 229 -8.99 0.93 -16.12
CA LEU A 229 -9.75 1.59 -15.06
C LEU A 229 -8.81 2.36 -14.10
N TYR A 230 -7.66 1.77 -13.77
CA TYR A 230 -6.67 2.44 -12.92
C TYR A 230 -6.14 3.72 -13.57
N ASN A 231 -5.83 3.71 -14.85
CA ASN A 231 -5.34 4.91 -15.54
C ASN A 231 -6.37 6.05 -15.52
N GLN A 232 -7.66 5.73 -15.66
CA GLN A 232 -8.74 6.73 -15.54
C GLN A 232 -8.85 7.27 -14.11
N TRP A 233 -8.86 6.37 -13.12
CA TRP A 233 -8.89 6.74 -11.71
C TRP A 233 -7.67 7.58 -11.31
N LYS A 234 -6.48 7.19 -11.75
CA LYS A 234 -5.20 7.84 -11.41
C LYS A 234 -5.15 9.30 -11.82
N ASN A 235 -5.61 9.62 -13.02
CA ASN A 235 -5.66 11.00 -13.52
C ASN A 235 -6.48 11.90 -12.57
N LYS A 236 -7.67 11.46 -12.18
CA LYS A 236 -8.52 12.19 -11.23
C LYS A 236 -7.87 12.25 -9.84
N TYR A 237 -7.32 11.13 -9.38
CA TYR A 237 -6.69 11.03 -8.07
C TYR A 237 -5.47 11.95 -7.94
N ASP A 238 -4.66 12.11 -8.99
CA ASP A 238 -3.51 13.02 -8.99
C ASP A 238 -3.93 14.49 -8.87
N GLU A 239 -5.01 14.89 -9.53
CA GLU A 239 -5.57 16.23 -9.37
C GLU A 239 -6.09 16.45 -7.94
N GLU A 240 -6.80 15.48 -7.38
CA GLU A 240 -7.28 15.55 -6.00
C GLU A 240 -6.12 15.60 -4.99
N SER A 241 -5.06 14.82 -5.22
CA SER A 241 -3.84 14.86 -4.40
C SER A 241 -3.20 16.24 -4.42
N LYS A 242 -2.97 16.80 -5.61
CA LYS A 242 -2.42 18.15 -5.79
C LYS A 242 -3.28 19.20 -5.08
N ASN A 243 -4.59 19.16 -5.28
CA ASN A 243 -5.52 20.12 -4.69
C ASN A 243 -5.56 20.02 -3.16
N SER A 244 -5.43 18.81 -2.60
CA SER A 244 -5.38 18.61 -1.14
C SER A 244 -4.16 19.29 -0.52
N VAL A 245 -2.99 19.21 -1.18
CA VAL A 245 -1.76 19.88 -0.73
C VAL A 245 -1.87 21.41 -0.88
N ILE A 246 -2.36 21.90 -2.02
CA ILE A 246 -2.56 23.33 -2.26
C ILE A 246 -3.52 23.92 -1.22
N SER A 247 -4.63 23.24 -0.94
CA SER A 247 -5.60 23.68 0.08
C SER A 247 -4.96 23.72 1.47
N PHE A 248 -4.16 22.72 1.81
CA PHE A 248 -3.43 22.68 3.07
C PHE A 248 -2.42 23.83 3.21
N LEU A 249 -1.68 24.15 2.16
CA LEU A 249 -0.66 25.21 2.21
C LEU A 249 -1.25 26.62 2.27
N ASN A 250 -2.40 26.85 1.62
CA ASN A 250 -3.02 28.18 1.49
C ASN A 250 -4.04 28.55 2.58
N SER A 251 -4.35 27.61 3.48
CA SER A 251 -5.33 27.81 4.57
C SER A 251 -4.78 28.47 5.82
#